data_af3976ac3967ebdfe297320f60e363a0
#
_entry.id   af3976ac3967ebdfe297320f60e363a0
#
_cell.length_a   1.000
_cell.length_b   1.000
_cell.length_c   1.000
_cell.angle_alpha   90.00
_cell.angle_beta   90.00
_cell.angle_gamma   90.00
#
_symmetry.space_group_name_H-M   'P 1'
#
loop_
_entity.id
_entity.type
_entity.pdbx_description
1 polymer ?
#
loop_
_entity_poly.entity_id
_entity_poly.type
_entity_poly.pdbx_seq_one_letter_code
_entity_poly.pdbx_strand_id
1 'polypeptide(L)'
;MDLSHYKQVTVSRGYKYNYYAVPPVEGKPTLLFVHGFPSTAQDWRRQVAYFKPKGYGFIIPDMLGYGGTDKPLDHEAYVGTAIAKDLYDIVEAEGIGKVIAIGHDWGSVFVSRLANLYQDRFAGFAFLAVGYMDPRVKMSAEEGREMAKKVLGYESTGYWWFFSSPEAPDIIRKHIDSFYDIIWAKDPSVWKELFCGTGSLQSSLESNTRVPRADSMPAEEYRDSQLIFLKHGYEAPCLYYKAQTTGAGTADATAIPEEKAIINKPVLFLGAEKDAVCVPNFQKPSKDTCPNSKTKVIDSGHWLMFDKEEEVNIELESWFKSL
;
A
#
# COMPACT_ATOMS: atom_id res chain seq x y z
N MET A 1 -6.35 -15.02 9.51
CA MET A 1 -5.72 -15.90 8.49
C MET A 1 -5.05 -17.06 9.22
N ASP A 2 -5.13 -18.29 8.67
CA ASP A 2 -4.56 -19.48 9.31
C ASP A 2 -3.01 -19.45 9.20
N LEU A 3 -2.34 -19.56 10.35
CA LEU A 3 -0.87 -19.49 10.43
C LEU A 3 -0.17 -20.62 9.67
N SER A 4 -0.84 -21.78 9.47
CA SER A 4 -0.28 -22.93 8.73
C SER A 4 -0.02 -22.66 7.24
N HIS A 5 -0.62 -21.60 6.69
CA HIS A 5 -0.44 -21.19 5.31
C HIS A 5 0.69 -20.16 5.11
N TYR A 6 1.36 -19.74 6.18
CA TYR A 6 2.53 -18.88 6.03
C TYR A 6 3.75 -19.66 5.57
N LYS A 7 4.45 -19.11 4.61
CA LYS A 7 5.67 -19.64 4.01
C LYS A 7 6.77 -18.59 4.03
N GLN A 8 7.97 -19.03 3.77
CA GLN A 8 9.12 -18.15 3.56
C GLN A 8 9.83 -18.49 2.25
N VAL A 9 10.33 -17.46 1.57
CA VAL A 9 11.14 -17.60 0.36
C VAL A 9 12.28 -16.57 0.41
N THR A 10 13.45 -16.95 -0.08
CA THR A 10 14.55 -16.00 -0.31
C THR A 10 14.48 -15.56 -1.76
N VAL A 11 14.23 -14.26 -1.99
CA VAL A 11 14.16 -13.65 -3.32
C VAL A 11 15.56 -13.44 -3.92
N SER A 12 15.66 -13.15 -5.21
CA SER A 12 16.94 -13.00 -5.92
C SER A 12 17.86 -11.91 -5.36
N ARG A 13 17.30 -10.90 -4.68
CA ARG A 13 18.05 -9.86 -3.95
C ARG A 13 18.65 -10.34 -2.63
N GLY A 14 18.41 -11.60 -2.21
CA GLY A 14 18.92 -12.20 -0.99
C GLY A 14 18.07 -11.97 0.25
N TYR A 15 16.96 -11.22 0.18
CA TYR A 15 16.05 -11.00 1.30
C TYR A 15 15.07 -12.16 1.46
N LYS A 16 14.78 -12.49 2.72
CA LYS A 16 13.79 -13.50 3.08
C LYS A 16 12.44 -12.82 3.31
N TYR A 17 11.45 -13.24 2.55
CA TYR A 17 10.06 -12.81 2.69
C TYR A 17 9.23 -13.85 3.41
N ASN A 18 8.39 -13.38 4.33
CA ASN A 18 7.30 -14.14 4.93
C ASN A 18 6.01 -13.78 4.21
N TYR A 19 5.21 -14.75 3.81
CA TYR A 19 3.98 -14.51 3.07
C TYR A 19 2.94 -15.60 3.32
N TYR A 20 1.67 -15.20 3.29
CA TYR A 20 0.55 -16.12 3.31
C TYR A 20 0.27 -16.63 1.89
N ALA A 21 0.15 -17.95 1.71
CA ALA A 21 -0.13 -18.55 0.41
C ALA A 21 -1.17 -19.67 0.51
N VAL A 22 -2.16 -19.61 -0.39
CA VAL A 22 -3.16 -20.66 -0.59
C VAL A 22 -3.33 -20.86 -2.09
N PRO A 23 -3.22 -22.09 -2.60
CA PRO A 23 -3.43 -22.36 -4.01
C PRO A 23 -4.90 -22.11 -4.41
N PRO A 24 -5.17 -21.69 -5.65
CA PRO A 24 -6.53 -21.56 -6.15
C PRO A 24 -7.15 -22.93 -6.42
N VAL A 25 -8.47 -23.01 -6.43
CA VAL A 25 -9.15 -24.14 -7.07
C VAL A 25 -9.03 -24.01 -8.60
N GLU A 26 -9.22 -25.12 -9.30
CA GLU A 26 -9.12 -25.16 -10.77
C GLU A 26 -10.01 -24.09 -11.42
N GLY A 27 -9.43 -23.36 -12.38
CA GLY A 27 -10.10 -22.29 -13.14
C GLY A 27 -10.18 -20.94 -12.41
N LYS A 28 -9.72 -20.83 -11.15
CA LYS A 28 -9.67 -19.55 -10.41
C LYS A 28 -8.28 -18.92 -10.47
N PRO A 29 -8.20 -17.57 -10.49
CA PRO A 29 -6.90 -16.89 -10.39
C PRO A 29 -6.40 -16.86 -8.94
N THR A 30 -5.11 -16.60 -8.80
CA THR A 30 -4.49 -16.23 -7.53
C THR A 30 -4.46 -14.70 -7.40
N LEU A 31 -4.79 -14.21 -6.21
CA LEU A 31 -4.79 -12.80 -5.84
C LEU A 31 -3.48 -12.48 -5.08
N LEU A 32 -2.65 -11.64 -5.68
CA LEU A 32 -1.49 -11.06 -5.01
C LEU A 32 -1.96 -9.78 -4.33
N PHE A 33 -2.10 -9.79 -3.00
CA PHE A 33 -2.43 -8.61 -2.22
C PHE A 33 -1.18 -7.98 -1.62
N VAL A 34 -0.98 -6.69 -1.91
CA VAL A 34 0.20 -5.92 -1.48
C VAL A 34 -0.23 -4.78 -0.58
N HIS A 35 0.22 -4.81 0.67
CA HIS A 35 -0.14 -3.82 1.69
C HIS A 35 0.78 -2.59 1.66
N GLY A 36 0.39 -1.53 2.36
CA GLY A 36 1.16 -0.29 2.55
C GLY A 36 1.59 -0.05 3.99
N PHE A 37 1.51 1.20 4.44
CA PHE A 37 1.97 1.67 5.75
C PHE A 37 0.85 2.34 6.56
N PRO A 38 0.77 2.12 7.88
CA PRO A 38 1.36 0.99 8.61
C PRO A 38 0.42 -0.22 8.55
N SER A 39 0.84 -1.26 7.84
CA SER A 39 0.00 -2.42 7.56
C SER A 39 0.84 -3.71 7.52
N THR A 40 0.19 -4.86 7.43
CA THR A 40 0.82 -6.17 7.27
C THR A 40 -0.04 -7.07 6.38
N ALA A 41 0.44 -8.27 6.06
CA ALA A 41 -0.37 -9.28 5.36
C ALA A 41 -1.71 -9.55 6.05
N GLN A 42 -1.79 -9.42 7.38
CA GLN A 42 -3.00 -9.67 8.17
C GLN A 42 -4.14 -8.68 7.86
N ASP A 43 -3.83 -7.51 7.31
CA ASP A 43 -4.84 -6.50 7.01
C ASP A 43 -5.73 -6.89 5.83
N TRP A 44 -5.31 -7.87 5.04
CA TRP A 44 -6.12 -8.48 3.99
C TRP A 44 -7.03 -9.62 4.45
N ARG A 45 -7.12 -9.91 5.78
CA ARG A 45 -7.91 -11.02 6.34
C ARG A 45 -9.38 -11.02 5.94
N ARG A 46 -9.98 -9.84 5.77
CA ARG A 46 -11.38 -9.67 5.37
C ARG A 46 -11.58 -10.06 3.91
N GLN A 47 -10.67 -9.64 3.03
CA GLN A 47 -10.67 -10.04 1.63
C GLN A 47 -10.42 -11.55 1.48
N VAL A 48 -9.51 -12.10 2.28
CA VAL A 48 -9.29 -13.55 2.34
C VAL A 48 -10.56 -14.28 2.78
N ALA A 49 -11.24 -13.80 3.83
CA ALA A 49 -12.50 -14.40 4.31
C ALA A 49 -13.60 -14.41 3.24
N TYR A 50 -13.66 -13.35 2.41
CA TYR A 50 -14.65 -13.24 1.33
C TYR A 50 -14.31 -14.09 0.11
N PHE A 51 -13.04 -14.12 -0.33
CA PHE A 51 -12.63 -14.75 -1.59
C PHE A 51 -12.23 -16.23 -1.44
N LYS A 52 -11.70 -16.66 -0.28
CA LYS A 52 -11.27 -18.06 -0.06
C LYS A 52 -12.39 -19.08 -0.26
N PRO A 53 -13.62 -18.89 0.28
CA PRO A 53 -14.72 -19.81 0.04
C PRO A 53 -15.18 -19.89 -1.43
N LYS A 54 -14.80 -18.90 -2.24
CA LYS A 54 -15.09 -18.80 -3.68
C LYS A 54 -14.00 -19.43 -4.56
N GLY A 55 -12.98 -20.03 -3.93
CA GLY A 55 -11.94 -20.81 -4.59
C GLY A 55 -10.76 -20.00 -5.13
N TYR A 56 -10.67 -18.70 -4.84
CA TYR A 56 -9.49 -17.91 -5.23
C TYR A 56 -8.24 -18.34 -4.46
N GLY A 57 -7.08 -18.33 -5.15
CA GLY A 57 -5.78 -18.47 -4.51
C GLY A 57 -5.28 -17.14 -3.95
N PHE A 58 -4.26 -17.22 -3.08
CA PHE A 58 -3.67 -16.04 -2.44
C PHE A 58 -2.16 -16.11 -2.39
N ILE A 59 -1.52 -14.97 -2.61
CA ILE A 59 -0.16 -14.63 -2.20
C ILE A 59 -0.25 -13.28 -1.50
N ILE A 60 0.10 -13.22 -0.22
CA ILE A 60 -0.01 -12.00 0.58
C ILE A 60 1.28 -11.85 1.40
N PRO A 61 2.29 -11.15 0.89
CA PRO A 61 3.54 -10.95 1.63
C PRO A 61 3.38 -9.95 2.77
N ASP A 62 4.10 -10.19 3.87
CA ASP A 62 4.59 -9.09 4.67
C ASP A 62 5.65 -8.39 3.83
N MET A 63 5.44 -7.13 3.50
CA MET A 63 6.37 -6.39 2.63
C MET A 63 7.75 -6.24 3.28
N LEU A 64 8.78 -5.94 2.49
CA LEU A 64 10.14 -5.72 3.02
C LEU A 64 10.07 -4.69 4.16
N GLY A 65 10.69 -4.99 5.28
CA GLY A 65 10.62 -4.12 6.46
C GLY A 65 9.50 -4.44 7.44
N TYR A 66 8.55 -5.33 7.10
CA TYR A 66 7.38 -5.63 7.92
C TYR A 66 7.32 -7.07 8.41
N GLY A 67 6.56 -7.29 9.48
CA GLY A 67 6.18 -8.61 9.98
C GLY A 67 7.34 -9.61 10.06
N GLY A 68 7.18 -10.76 9.45
CA GLY A 68 8.19 -11.83 9.39
C GLY A 68 9.23 -11.70 8.28
N THR A 69 9.18 -10.65 7.46
CA THR A 69 10.11 -10.37 6.36
C THR A 69 11.35 -9.62 6.84
N ASP A 70 12.46 -9.74 6.12
CA ASP A 70 13.72 -9.05 6.44
C ASP A 70 13.55 -7.52 6.47
N LYS A 71 14.40 -6.85 7.23
CA LYS A 71 14.32 -5.41 7.57
C LYS A 71 15.65 -4.70 7.35
N PRO A 72 16.14 -4.60 6.08
CA PRO A 72 17.34 -3.81 5.83
C PRO A 72 17.14 -2.35 6.26
N LEU A 73 18.22 -1.72 6.75
CA LEU A 73 18.18 -0.32 7.20
C LEU A 73 18.72 0.66 6.17
N ASP A 74 18.98 0.19 4.95
CA ASP A 74 19.32 1.03 3.81
C ASP A 74 18.04 1.39 3.03
N HIS A 75 17.74 2.69 2.89
CA HIS A 75 16.55 3.16 2.19
C HIS A 75 16.56 2.85 0.69
N GLU A 76 17.71 2.64 0.06
CA GLU A 76 17.81 2.22 -1.34
C GLU A 76 17.23 0.82 -1.57
N ALA A 77 17.16 -0.02 -0.52
CA ALA A 77 16.50 -1.32 -0.61
C ALA A 77 14.99 -1.22 -0.87
N TYR A 78 14.38 -0.05 -0.62
CA TYR A 78 12.94 0.17 -0.64
C TYR A 78 12.45 0.92 -1.89
N VAL A 79 13.27 1.07 -2.92
CA VAL A 79 12.83 1.66 -4.19
C VAL A 79 11.85 0.75 -4.94
N GLY A 80 11.00 1.35 -5.74
CA GLY A 80 9.83 0.67 -6.30
C GLY A 80 10.16 -0.51 -7.20
N THR A 81 11.16 -0.38 -8.09
CA THR A 81 11.53 -1.46 -9.02
C THR A 81 12.16 -2.66 -8.30
N ALA A 82 12.93 -2.38 -7.25
CA ALA A 82 13.55 -3.42 -6.42
C ALA A 82 12.49 -4.24 -5.67
N ILE A 83 11.50 -3.59 -5.04
CA ILE A 83 10.37 -4.27 -4.39
C ILE A 83 9.51 -5.03 -5.40
N ALA A 84 9.26 -4.45 -6.59
CA ALA A 84 8.52 -5.15 -7.65
C ALA A 84 9.24 -6.42 -8.11
N LYS A 85 10.58 -6.42 -8.17
CA LYS A 85 11.36 -7.63 -8.47
C LYS A 85 11.18 -8.69 -7.39
N ASP A 86 11.19 -8.31 -6.11
CA ASP A 86 10.96 -9.24 -5.01
C ASP A 86 9.56 -9.87 -5.09
N LEU A 87 8.53 -9.06 -5.34
CA LEU A 87 7.16 -9.54 -5.52
C LEU A 87 7.03 -10.49 -6.72
N TYR A 88 7.70 -10.18 -7.83
CA TYR A 88 7.77 -11.06 -8.98
C TYR A 88 8.41 -12.40 -8.62
N ASP A 89 9.51 -12.41 -7.88
CA ASP A 89 10.19 -13.62 -7.44
C ASP A 89 9.30 -14.49 -6.53
N ILE A 90 8.54 -13.88 -5.63
CA ILE A 90 7.57 -14.60 -4.78
C ILE A 90 6.50 -15.28 -5.64
N VAL A 91 5.96 -14.58 -6.64
CA VAL A 91 4.97 -15.13 -7.57
C VAL A 91 5.53 -16.29 -8.38
N GLU A 92 6.77 -16.16 -8.88
CA GLU A 92 7.44 -17.24 -9.63
C GLU A 92 7.76 -18.46 -8.76
N ALA A 93 8.13 -18.24 -7.49
CA ALA A 93 8.40 -19.34 -6.55
C ALA A 93 7.17 -20.22 -6.26
N GLU A 94 5.95 -19.68 -6.40
CA GLU A 94 4.71 -20.45 -6.24
C GLU A 94 4.34 -21.26 -7.50
N GLY A 95 4.95 -20.99 -8.66
CA GLY A 95 4.74 -21.75 -9.91
C GLY A 95 3.29 -21.75 -10.39
N ILE A 96 2.52 -20.72 -10.05
CA ILE A 96 1.08 -20.64 -10.31
C ILE A 96 0.76 -19.98 -11.67
N GLY A 97 -0.45 -20.25 -12.17
CA GLY A 97 -0.92 -19.74 -13.45
C GLY A 97 -1.31 -18.25 -13.40
N LYS A 98 -2.60 -17.98 -13.58
CA LYS A 98 -3.17 -16.61 -13.67
C LYS A 98 -3.09 -15.88 -12.32
N VAL A 99 -2.44 -14.70 -12.30
CA VAL A 99 -2.30 -13.84 -11.10
C VAL A 99 -2.90 -12.47 -11.37
N ILE A 100 -3.62 -11.93 -10.40
CA ILE A 100 -4.11 -10.55 -10.38
C ILE A 100 -3.42 -9.85 -9.22
N ALA A 101 -2.79 -8.70 -9.47
CA ALA A 101 -2.12 -7.92 -8.44
C ALA A 101 -3.02 -6.80 -7.92
N ILE A 102 -3.14 -6.69 -6.60
CA ILE A 102 -3.98 -5.71 -5.90
C ILE A 102 -3.11 -5.01 -4.87
N GLY A 103 -2.98 -3.68 -4.97
CA GLY A 103 -2.23 -2.86 -4.02
C GLY A 103 -3.11 -1.88 -3.27
N HIS A 104 -2.75 -1.58 -2.03
CA HIS A 104 -3.29 -0.50 -1.23
C HIS A 104 -2.14 0.37 -0.71
N ASP A 105 -2.29 1.70 -0.74
CA ASP A 105 -1.28 2.66 -0.27
C ASP A 105 0.08 2.42 -0.96
N TRP A 106 1.20 2.26 -0.23
CA TRP A 106 2.51 1.88 -0.79
C TRP A 106 2.44 0.61 -1.63
N GLY A 107 1.56 -0.32 -1.30
CA GLY A 107 1.32 -1.51 -2.11
C GLY A 107 0.89 -1.18 -3.53
N SER A 108 0.11 -0.11 -3.74
CA SER A 108 -0.26 0.37 -5.08
C SER A 108 0.96 0.92 -5.85
N VAL A 109 1.90 1.56 -5.17
CA VAL A 109 3.15 2.02 -5.79
C VAL A 109 3.94 0.82 -6.34
N PHE A 110 4.07 -0.26 -5.55
CA PHE A 110 4.81 -1.46 -5.99
C PHE A 110 4.06 -2.24 -7.05
N VAL A 111 2.74 -2.32 -6.97
CA VAL A 111 1.91 -2.90 -8.04
C VAL A 111 2.02 -2.08 -9.33
N SER A 112 2.20 -0.75 -9.25
CA SER A 112 2.51 0.08 -10.42
C SER A 112 3.83 -0.34 -11.07
N ARG A 113 4.87 -0.63 -10.29
CA ARG A 113 6.17 -1.10 -10.80
C ARG A 113 6.11 -2.53 -11.33
N LEU A 114 5.30 -3.42 -10.71
CA LEU A 114 4.98 -4.72 -11.29
C LEU A 114 4.33 -4.57 -12.67
N ALA A 115 3.36 -3.67 -12.80
CA ALA A 115 2.69 -3.39 -14.06
C ALA A 115 3.66 -2.84 -15.12
N ASN A 116 4.58 -1.94 -14.75
CA ASN A 116 5.58 -1.41 -15.67
C ASN A 116 6.55 -2.49 -16.18
N LEU A 117 7.04 -3.36 -15.29
CA LEU A 117 8.17 -4.25 -15.59
C LEU A 117 7.74 -5.65 -16.01
N TYR A 118 6.59 -6.13 -15.50
CA TYR A 118 6.19 -7.55 -15.58
C TYR A 118 4.72 -7.73 -15.97
N GLN A 119 4.07 -6.76 -16.66
CA GLN A 119 2.63 -6.81 -16.93
C GLN A 119 2.16 -8.10 -17.60
N ASP A 120 3.00 -8.75 -18.42
CA ASP A 120 2.62 -9.98 -19.14
C ASP A 120 2.41 -11.17 -18.20
N ARG A 121 3.00 -11.14 -17.01
CA ARG A 121 2.83 -12.17 -15.98
C ARG A 121 1.48 -12.10 -15.30
N PHE A 122 0.79 -10.95 -15.38
CA PHE A 122 -0.44 -10.67 -14.66
C PHE A 122 -1.64 -10.58 -15.59
N ALA A 123 -2.81 -10.97 -15.05
CA ALA A 123 -4.08 -10.86 -15.77
C ALA A 123 -4.67 -9.44 -15.67
N GLY A 124 -4.32 -8.69 -14.63
CA GLY A 124 -4.77 -7.32 -14.39
C GLY A 124 -4.22 -6.76 -13.08
N PHE A 125 -4.45 -5.46 -12.87
CA PHE A 125 -3.93 -4.70 -11.73
C PHE A 125 -5.05 -3.88 -11.08
N ALA A 126 -5.18 -3.96 -9.77
CA ALA A 126 -6.09 -3.14 -9.00
C ALA A 126 -5.32 -2.23 -8.02
N PHE A 127 -5.75 -0.99 -7.93
CA PHE A 127 -5.17 0.07 -7.13
C PHE A 127 -6.22 0.59 -6.17
N LEU A 128 -5.96 0.54 -4.87
CA LEU A 128 -6.86 0.94 -3.79
C LEU A 128 -6.29 2.17 -3.07
N ALA A 129 -7.07 3.22 -2.95
CA ALA A 129 -6.75 4.55 -2.44
C ALA A 129 -5.69 5.27 -3.30
N VAL A 130 -4.47 4.74 -3.38
CA VAL A 130 -3.40 5.22 -4.26
C VAL A 130 -3.58 4.62 -5.65
N GLY A 131 -3.57 5.46 -6.68
CA GLY A 131 -3.73 5.07 -8.08
C GLY A 131 -2.44 4.57 -8.73
N TYR A 132 -2.51 4.35 -10.04
CA TYR A 132 -1.32 4.02 -10.82
C TYR A 132 -0.31 5.17 -10.82
N MET A 133 0.92 4.89 -10.42
CA MET A 133 2.02 5.85 -10.36
C MET A 133 2.83 5.83 -11.67
N ASP A 134 2.56 6.80 -12.55
CA ASP A 134 3.26 6.94 -13.83
C ASP A 134 4.75 7.21 -13.61
N PRO A 135 5.66 6.34 -14.10
CA PRO A 135 7.10 6.51 -13.90
C PRO A 135 7.69 7.72 -14.65
N ARG A 136 6.95 8.30 -15.60
CA ARG A 136 7.38 9.49 -16.34
C ARG A 136 7.24 10.78 -15.54
N VAL A 137 6.53 10.75 -14.41
CA VAL A 137 6.40 11.91 -13.53
C VAL A 137 7.72 12.16 -12.80
N LYS A 138 8.46 13.17 -13.24
CA LYS A 138 9.80 13.55 -12.73
C LYS A 138 9.70 14.58 -11.59
N MET A 139 8.72 14.42 -10.71
CA MET A 139 8.49 15.33 -9.60
C MET A 139 9.15 14.79 -8.34
N SER A 140 9.97 15.61 -7.70
CA SER A 140 10.53 15.31 -6.38
C SER A 140 9.43 15.32 -5.31
N ALA A 141 9.69 14.71 -4.15
CA ALA A 141 8.78 14.75 -3.02
C ALA A 141 8.46 16.19 -2.58
N GLU A 142 9.43 17.08 -2.62
CA GLU A 142 9.27 18.50 -2.30
C GLU A 142 8.35 19.21 -3.30
N GLU A 143 8.61 19.06 -4.60
CA GLU A 143 7.76 19.66 -5.64
C GLU A 143 6.32 19.14 -5.57
N GLY A 144 6.15 17.83 -5.28
CA GLY A 144 4.83 17.21 -5.07
C GLY A 144 4.08 17.80 -3.89
N ARG A 145 4.77 18.02 -2.76
CA ARG A 145 4.20 18.65 -1.57
C ARG A 145 3.74 20.10 -1.86
N GLU A 146 4.58 20.90 -2.50
CA GLU A 146 4.25 22.28 -2.87
C GLU A 146 3.10 22.34 -3.88
N MET A 147 3.08 21.43 -4.85
CA MET A 147 1.97 21.30 -5.80
C MET A 147 0.66 20.96 -5.08
N ALA A 148 0.67 19.99 -4.16
CA ALA A 148 -0.49 19.63 -3.36
C ALA A 148 -1.02 20.84 -2.58
N LYS A 149 -0.14 21.56 -1.89
CA LYS A 149 -0.49 22.78 -1.16
C LYS A 149 -1.16 23.82 -2.04
N LYS A 150 -0.62 24.03 -3.24
CA LYS A 150 -1.17 25.00 -4.22
C LYS A 150 -2.56 24.59 -4.74
N VAL A 151 -2.76 23.29 -4.99
CA VAL A 151 -3.98 22.79 -5.65
C VAL A 151 -5.07 22.44 -4.66
N LEU A 152 -4.72 21.83 -3.51
CA LEU A 152 -5.65 21.37 -2.49
C LEU A 152 -5.89 22.39 -1.36
N GLY A 153 -5.02 23.39 -1.24
CA GLY A 153 -5.03 24.34 -0.12
C GLY A 153 -4.34 23.83 1.14
N TYR A 154 -3.78 22.63 1.13
CA TYR A 154 -3.01 22.02 2.23
C TYR A 154 -1.92 21.09 1.71
N GLU A 155 -0.92 20.81 2.53
CA GLU A 155 0.13 19.83 2.22
C GLU A 155 -0.44 18.41 2.46
N SER A 156 -0.57 17.59 1.41
CA SER A 156 -1.08 16.22 1.58
C SER A 156 0.00 15.20 1.96
N THR A 157 1.28 15.55 1.80
CA THR A 157 2.43 14.66 2.01
C THR A 157 3.50 15.21 2.95
N GLY A 158 3.19 16.25 3.73
CA GLY A 158 4.14 16.86 4.68
C GLY A 158 4.63 15.89 5.75
N TYR A 159 3.82 14.91 6.15
CA TYR A 159 4.18 13.84 7.08
C TYR A 159 5.34 12.95 6.60
N TRP A 160 5.67 12.93 5.30
CA TRP A 160 6.79 12.16 4.77
C TRP A 160 8.13 12.56 5.39
N TRP A 161 8.31 13.86 5.68
CA TRP A 161 9.52 14.37 6.33
C TRP A 161 9.65 13.88 7.77
N PHE A 162 8.55 13.78 8.49
CA PHE A 162 8.58 13.17 9.83
C PHE A 162 8.97 11.70 9.75
N PHE A 163 8.29 10.88 8.92
CA PHE A 163 8.65 9.46 8.79
C PHE A 163 10.06 9.22 8.25
N SER A 164 10.62 10.18 7.50
CA SER A 164 12.00 10.10 6.98
C SER A 164 13.05 10.49 8.04
N SER A 165 12.63 11.06 9.16
CA SER A 165 13.53 11.46 10.24
C SER A 165 13.99 10.26 11.06
N PRO A 166 15.22 10.27 11.59
CA PRO A 166 15.73 9.17 12.43
C PRO A 166 14.98 9.05 13.77
N GLU A 167 14.31 10.10 14.22
CA GLU A 167 13.56 10.14 15.49
C GLU A 167 12.15 9.54 15.37
N ALA A 168 11.58 9.46 14.17
CA ALA A 168 10.20 9.05 13.97
C ALA A 168 9.85 7.70 14.59
N PRO A 169 10.67 6.62 14.45
CA PRO A 169 10.36 5.33 15.04
C PRO A 169 10.19 5.39 16.56
N ASP A 170 11.05 6.14 17.25
CA ASP A 170 11.01 6.26 18.70
C ASP A 170 9.84 7.12 19.17
N ILE A 171 9.54 8.23 18.48
CA ILE A 171 8.38 9.09 18.76
C ILE A 171 7.09 8.29 18.56
N ILE A 172 6.95 7.56 17.47
CA ILE A 172 5.77 6.72 17.22
C ILE A 172 5.60 5.66 18.31
N ARG A 173 6.68 4.96 18.67
CA ARG A 173 6.66 3.92 19.71
C ARG A 173 6.24 4.47 21.06
N LYS A 174 6.76 5.64 21.43
CA LYS A 174 6.43 6.33 22.68
C LYS A 174 4.99 6.82 22.75
N HIS A 175 4.42 7.21 21.60
CA HIS A 175 3.08 7.79 21.48
C HIS A 175 2.15 6.91 20.62
N ILE A 176 2.30 5.58 20.71
CA ILE A 176 1.67 4.62 19.82
C ILE A 176 0.14 4.71 19.81
N ASP A 177 -0.48 4.98 20.94
CA ASP A 177 -1.93 5.14 21.02
C ASP A 177 -2.42 6.39 20.28
N SER A 178 -1.69 7.51 20.39
CA SER A 178 -1.98 8.72 19.63
C SER A 178 -1.82 8.47 18.13
N PHE A 179 -0.73 7.81 17.73
CA PHE A 179 -0.47 7.46 16.34
C PHE A 179 -1.59 6.62 15.74
N TYR A 180 -1.98 5.55 16.44
CA TYR A 180 -3.03 4.65 15.96
C TYR A 180 -4.42 5.29 15.95
N ASP A 181 -4.75 6.13 16.94
CA ASP A 181 -6.01 6.86 16.95
C ASP A 181 -6.11 7.82 15.74
N ILE A 182 -5.00 8.49 15.39
CA ILE A 182 -4.95 9.38 14.22
C ILE A 182 -5.02 8.57 12.91
N ILE A 183 -4.24 7.50 12.77
CA ILE A 183 -4.20 6.66 11.56
C ILE A 183 -5.58 6.02 11.30
N TRP A 184 -6.26 5.56 12.34
CA TRP A 184 -7.57 4.90 12.28
C TRP A 184 -8.71 5.81 12.75
N ALA A 185 -8.60 7.11 12.48
CA ALA A 185 -9.61 8.08 12.90
C ALA A 185 -10.98 7.80 12.28
N LYS A 186 -12.04 7.90 13.09
CA LYS A 186 -13.44 7.74 12.64
C LYS A 186 -13.84 8.83 11.64
N ASP A 187 -13.35 10.05 11.86
CA ASP A 187 -13.47 11.16 10.92
C ASP A 187 -12.16 11.31 10.15
N PRO A 188 -12.09 10.89 8.88
CA PRO A 188 -10.89 10.99 8.08
C PRO A 188 -10.45 12.44 7.81
N SER A 189 -11.33 13.43 8.00
CA SER A 189 -11.00 14.84 7.79
C SER A 189 -9.94 15.37 8.76
N VAL A 190 -9.79 14.75 9.93
CA VAL A 190 -8.79 15.13 10.94
C VAL A 190 -7.35 14.99 10.42
N TRP A 191 -7.15 14.17 9.37
CA TRP A 191 -5.82 14.01 8.77
C TRP A 191 -5.28 15.31 8.18
N LYS A 192 -6.13 16.20 7.70
CA LYS A 192 -5.70 17.50 7.15
C LYS A 192 -4.96 18.35 8.20
N GLU A 193 -5.41 18.29 9.44
CA GLU A 193 -4.85 19.09 10.54
C GLU A 193 -3.79 18.32 11.33
N LEU A 194 -4.07 17.04 11.66
CA LEU A 194 -3.26 16.27 12.61
C LEU A 194 -2.15 15.45 11.97
N PHE A 195 -2.23 15.22 10.62
CA PHE A 195 -1.36 14.27 9.93
C PHE A 195 -0.63 14.86 8.73
N CYS A 196 -1.37 15.48 7.79
CA CYS A 196 -0.88 15.78 6.44
C CYS A 196 0.23 16.85 6.39
N GLY A 197 0.11 17.91 7.19
CA GLY A 197 1.05 19.04 7.13
C GLY A 197 2.43 18.71 7.67
N THR A 198 3.45 19.41 7.18
CA THR A 198 4.81 19.30 7.71
C THR A 198 4.83 19.63 9.21
N GLY A 199 5.32 18.71 10.03
CA GLY A 199 5.36 18.80 11.48
C GLY A 199 4.05 18.52 12.21
N SER A 200 2.89 18.45 11.50
CA SER A 200 1.58 18.24 12.14
C SER A 200 1.52 16.90 12.88
N LEU A 201 1.92 15.81 12.24
CA LEU A 201 1.90 14.48 12.86
C LEU A 201 2.81 14.44 14.09
N GLN A 202 4.05 14.91 13.98
CA GLN A 202 4.98 14.93 15.10
C GLN A 202 4.41 15.71 16.30
N SER A 203 3.90 16.92 16.06
CA SER A 203 3.27 17.75 17.11
C SER A 203 2.07 17.07 17.75
N SER A 204 1.23 16.40 16.93
CA SER A 204 0.07 15.65 17.42
C SER A 204 0.47 14.49 18.33
N LEU A 205 1.54 13.75 17.94
CA LEU A 205 2.06 12.63 18.74
C LEU A 205 2.66 13.13 20.06
N GLU A 206 3.54 14.12 20.02
CA GLU A 206 4.20 14.67 21.22
C GLU A 206 3.20 15.29 22.20
N SER A 207 2.08 15.81 21.71
CA SER A 207 0.96 16.30 22.51
C SER A 207 0.02 15.18 22.99
N ASN A 208 0.27 13.91 22.65
CA ASN A 208 -0.61 12.78 22.94
C ASN A 208 -2.06 13.02 22.45
N THR A 209 -2.23 13.63 21.29
CA THR A 209 -3.55 13.89 20.71
C THR A 209 -4.33 12.59 20.53
N ARG A 210 -5.57 12.55 21.01
CA ARG A 210 -6.47 11.39 20.90
C ARG A 210 -7.72 11.78 20.14
N VAL A 211 -8.12 10.93 19.21
CA VAL A 211 -9.37 11.09 18.42
C VAL A 211 -10.18 9.80 18.44
N PRO A 212 -11.52 9.87 18.23
CA PRO A 212 -12.33 8.67 18.12
C PRO A 212 -11.87 7.79 16.97
N ARG A 213 -11.74 6.49 17.24
CA ARG A 213 -11.38 5.47 16.25
C ARG A 213 -12.55 5.08 15.34
N ALA A 214 -12.22 4.66 14.10
CA ALA A 214 -13.17 4.07 13.19
C ALA A 214 -13.78 2.77 13.76
N ASP A 215 -15.08 2.59 13.56
CA ASP A 215 -15.79 1.39 13.99
C ASP A 215 -15.32 0.14 13.19
N SER A 216 -14.72 0.36 12.02
CA SER A 216 -14.08 -0.65 11.17
C SER A 216 -12.80 -1.26 11.76
N MET A 217 -12.24 -0.67 12.82
CA MET A 217 -11.05 -1.18 13.55
C MET A 217 -11.44 -1.54 15.00
N PRO A 218 -11.96 -2.77 15.25
CA PRO A 218 -12.30 -3.23 16.59
C PRO A 218 -11.10 -3.19 17.54
N ALA A 219 -11.37 -3.08 18.85
CA ALA A 219 -10.33 -2.90 19.87
C ALA A 219 -9.30 -4.05 19.90
N GLU A 220 -9.70 -5.27 19.57
CA GLU A 220 -8.82 -6.43 19.48
C GLU A 220 -7.86 -6.30 18.29
N GLU A 221 -8.39 -6.05 17.10
CA GLU A 221 -7.59 -5.86 15.86
C GLU A 221 -6.62 -4.69 15.98
N TYR A 222 -7.08 -3.59 16.59
CA TYR A 222 -6.24 -2.43 16.90
C TYR A 222 -5.06 -2.80 17.80
N ARG A 223 -5.31 -3.56 18.88
CA ARG A 223 -4.26 -3.98 19.80
C ARG A 223 -3.28 -4.95 19.13
N ASP A 224 -3.79 -5.91 18.36
CA ASP A 224 -2.96 -6.88 17.66
C ASP A 224 -2.04 -6.20 16.66
N SER A 225 -2.55 -5.21 15.90
CA SER A 225 -1.76 -4.41 14.99
C SER A 225 -0.66 -3.62 15.72
N GLN A 226 -1.00 -2.95 16.83
CA GLN A 226 0.00 -2.26 17.66
C GLN A 226 1.11 -3.23 18.15
N LEU A 227 0.74 -4.42 18.64
CA LEU A 227 1.70 -5.40 19.14
C LEU A 227 2.66 -5.89 18.06
N ILE A 228 2.19 -6.04 16.82
CA ILE A 228 3.05 -6.40 15.68
C ILE A 228 4.12 -5.32 15.49
N PHE A 229 3.74 -4.05 15.45
CA PHE A 229 4.69 -2.96 15.23
C PHE A 229 5.57 -2.68 16.45
N LEU A 230 5.07 -2.85 17.68
CA LEU A 230 5.90 -2.79 18.89
C LEU A 230 6.97 -3.89 18.90
N LYS A 231 6.66 -5.07 18.36
CA LYS A 231 7.59 -6.18 18.25
C LYS A 231 8.62 -6.01 17.14
N HIS A 232 8.20 -5.50 15.98
CA HIS A 232 8.99 -5.51 14.75
C HIS A 232 9.60 -4.15 14.39
N GLY A 233 9.15 -3.06 15.05
CA GLY A 233 9.67 -1.70 14.90
C GLY A 233 9.08 -0.94 13.72
N TYR A 234 9.39 0.36 13.68
CA TYR A 234 9.03 1.30 12.61
C TYR A 234 10.25 1.74 11.79
N GLU A 235 11.46 1.35 12.20
CA GLU A 235 12.71 1.77 11.58
C GLU A 235 12.74 1.46 10.09
N ALA A 236 12.46 0.22 9.74
CA ALA A 236 12.42 -0.23 8.34
C ALA A 236 11.18 0.27 7.57
N PRO A 237 9.94 0.21 8.11
CA PRO A 237 8.76 0.80 7.47
C PRO A 237 8.90 2.29 7.12
N CYS A 238 9.56 3.08 7.95
CA CYS A 238 9.80 4.50 7.70
C CYS A 238 10.73 4.77 6.51
N LEU A 239 11.55 3.80 6.11
CA LEU A 239 12.49 3.94 4.98
C LEU A 239 11.79 4.02 3.62
N TYR A 240 10.54 3.59 3.50
CA TYR A 240 9.72 3.81 2.31
C TYR A 240 9.59 5.31 2.00
N TYR A 241 9.37 6.11 3.04
CA TYR A 241 9.27 7.57 2.94
C TYR A 241 10.63 8.20 2.70
N LYS A 242 11.66 7.70 3.37
CA LYS A 242 13.04 8.19 3.19
C LYS A 242 13.54 7.98 1.76
N ALA A 243 13.21 6.86 1.13
CA ALA A 243 13.54 6.62 -0.28
C ALA A 243 12.92 7.69 -1.21
N GLN A 244 11.74 8.24 -0.87
CA GLN A 244 11.13 9.32 -1.65
C GLN A 244 11.74 10.68 -1.33
N THR A 245 11.91 11.03 -0.06
CA THR A 245 12.42 12.35 0.35
C THR A 245 13.89 12.56 -0.01
N THR A 246 14.66 11.49 -0.17
CA THR A 246 16.05 11.55 -0.70
C THR A 246 16.12 11.60 -2.23
N GLY A 247 15.00 11.37 -2.92
CA GLY A 247 14.95 11.31 -4.38
C GLY A 247 15.31 9.94 -4.99
N ALA A 248 15.71 8.95 -4.18
CA ALA A 248 16.03 7.59 -4.66
C ALA A 248 14.84 6.95 -5.38
N GLY A 249 13.63 7.07 -4.82
CA GLY A 249 12.40 6.55 -5.43
C GLY A 249 12.04 7.21 -6.75
N THR A 250 12.24 8.53 -6.88
CA THR A 250 12.03 9.27 -8.14
C THR A 250 13.07 8.85 -9.18
N ALA A 251 14.34 8.74 -8.81
CA ALA A 251 15.41 8.29 -9.70
C ALA A 251 15.16 6.87 -10.22
N ASP A 252 14.77 5.96 -9.33
CA ASP A 252 14.38 4.58 -9.66
C ASP A 252 13.21 4.54 -10.65
N ALA A 253 12.14 5.29 -10.39
CA ALA A 253 10.97 5.33 -11.25
C ALA A 253 11.29 5.88 -12.64
N THR A 254 12.04 6.99 -12.72
CA THR A 254 12.37 7.67 -13.98
C THR A 254 13.39 6.93 -14.82
N ALA A 255 14.06 5.91 -14.28
CA ALA A 255 14.92 4.99 -15.03
C ALA A 255 14.11 3.95 -15.83
N ILE A 256 12.81 3.80 -15.58
CA ILE A 256 11.94 2.90 -16.33
C ILE A 256 11.73 3.47 -17.74
N PRO A 257 11.93 2.66 -18.81
CA PRO A 257 11.69 3.10 -20.18
C PRO A 257 10.26 3.61 -20.39
N GLU A 258 10.11 4.71 -21.14
CA GLU A 258 8.81 5.39 -21.31
C GLU A 258 7.72 4.48 -21.88
N GLU A 259 8.07 3.57 -22.78
CA GLU A 259 7.12 2.59 -23.38
C GLU A 259 6.53 1.63 -22.35
N LYS A 260 7.21 1.40 -21.21
CA LYS A 260 6.72 0.60 -20.10
C LYS A 260 5.75 1.33 -19.16
N ALA A 261 5.57 2.64 -19.36
CA ALA A 261 4.57 3.41 -18.64
C ALA A 261 3.12 3.07 -19.08
N ILE A 262 2.94 2.42 -20.23
CA ILE A 262 1.61 2.08 -20.73
C ILE A 262 1.23 0.68 -20.25
N ILE A 263 0.15 0.60 -19.50
CA ILE A 263 -0.39 -0.65 -18.96
C ILE A 263 -1.53 -1.13 -19.85
N ASN A 264 -1.25 -2.11 -20.71
CA ASN A 264 -2.22 -2.65 -21.65
C ASN A 264 -3.17 -3.69 -21.04
N LYS A 265 -2.84 -4.19 -19.84
CA LYS A 265 -3.72 -5.10 -19.08
C LYS A 265 -4.90 -4.34 -18.46
N PRO A 266 -6.00 -5.05 -18.15
CA PRO A 266 -7.10 -4.44 -17.41
C PRO A 266 -6.63 -3.82 -16.09
N VAL A 267 -7.12 -2.61 -15.80
CA VAL A 267 -6.83 -1.87 -14.56
C VAL A 267 -8.14 -1.52 -13.87
N LEU A 268 -8.18 -1.70 -12.54
CA LEU A 268 -9.23 -1.18 -11.68
C LEU A 268 -8.62 -0.16 -10.72
N PHE A 269 -9.24 1.00 -10.58
CA PHE A 269 -8.95 1.95 -9.51
C PHE A 269 -10.16 2.14 -8.60
N LEU A 270 -9.98 1.87 -7.32
CA LEU A 270 -10.95 2.16 -6.26
C LEU A 270 -10.41 3.33 -5.43
N GLY A 271 -10.92 4.54 -5.70
CA GLY A 271 -10.56 5.75 -4.96
C GLY A 271 -11.35 5.87 -3.66
N ALA A 272 -10.76 6.47 -2.64
CA ALA A 272 -11.39 6.78 -1.37
C ALA A 272 -11.78 8.27 -1.32
N GLU A 273 -13.08 8.58 -1.29
CA GLU A 273 -13.61 9.94 -1.48
C GLU A 273 -13.11 10.94 -0.43
N LYS A 274 -12.93 10.46 0.82
CA LYS A 274 -12.55 11.27 1.97
C LYS A 274 -11.07 11.15 2.32
N ASP A 275 -10.27 10.54 1.46
CA ASP A 275 -8.83 10.40 1.68
C ASP A 275 -8.13 11.77 1.54
N ALA A 276 -7.52 12.24 2.63
CA ALA A 276 -6.84 13.52 2.65
C ALA A 276 -5.42 13.47 2.07
N VAL A 277 -4.82 12.27 1.94
CA VAL A 277 -3.48 12.10 1.37
C VAL A 277 -3.52 11.71 -0.10
N CYS A 278 -4.52 10.91 -0.51
CA CYS A 278 -4.65 10.36 -1.86
C CYS A 278 -5.99 10.76 -2.50
N VAL A 279 -6.17 12.06 -2.75
CA VAL A 279 -7.40 12.61 -3.31
C VAL A 279 -7.72 11.96 -4.68
N PRO A 280 -8.89 11.27 -4.84
CA PRO A 280 -9.16 10.41 -6.00
C PRO A 280 -9.03 11.07 -7.37
N ASN A 281 -9.36 12.35 -7.49
CA ASN A 281 -9.25 13.09 -8.77
C ASN A 281 -7.82 13.19 -9.28
N PHE A 282 -6.81 13.13 -8.39
CA PHE A 282 -5.38 13.17 -8.74
C PHE A 282 -4.77 11.76 -8.82
N GLN A 283 -5.47 10.77 -8.28
CA GLN A 283 -5.02 9.37 -8.28
C GLN A 283 -5.60 8.56 -9.45
N LYS A 284 -6.62 9.07 -10.10
CA LYS A 284 -7.32 8.39 -11.19
C LYS A 284 -6.37 8.10 -12.36
N PRO A 285 -6.24 6.83 -12.81
CA PRO A 285 -5.41 6.49 -13.95
C PRO A 285 -5.86 7.21 -15.22
N SER A 286 -4.89 7.77 -15.96
CA SER A 286 -5.13 8.35 -17.27
C SER A 286 -5.41 7.25 -18.32
N LYS A 287 -6.25 7.55 -19.31
CA LYS A 287 -6.44 6.65 -20.46
C LYS A 287 -5.21 6.54 -21.36
N ASP A 288 -4.32 7.51 -21.31
CA ASP A 288 -3.05 7.48 -22.04
C ASP A 288 -2.08 6.45 -21.46
N THR A 289 -2.14 6.21 -20.16
CA THR A 289 -1.30 5.22 -19.47
C THR A 289 -2.01 3.90 -19.19
N CYS A 290 -3.31 3.95 -18.96
CA CYS A 290 -4.13 2.78 -18.63
C CYS A 290 -5.40 2.78 -19.50
N PRO A 291 -5.31 2.48 -20.80
CA PRO A 291 -6.45 2.54 -21.73
C PRO A 291 -7.62 1.65 -21.29
N ASN A 292 -7.33 0.52 -20.65
CA ASN A 292 -8.31 -0.47 -20.19
C ASN A 292 -8.69 -0.27 -18.70
N SER A 293 -8.60 0.97 -18.19
CA SER A 293 -8.92 1.26 -16.78
C SER A 293 -10.42 1.44 -16.55
N LYS A 294 -10.88 0.91 -15.40
CA LYS A 294 -12.16 1.22 -14.76
C LYS A 294 -11.87 1.97 -13.47
N THR A 295 -12.72 2.93 -13.12
CA THR A 295 -12.58 3.72 -11.88
C THR A 295 -13.90 3.72 -11.15
N LYS A 296 -13.86 3.51 -9.83
CA LYS A 296 -14.95 3.77 -8.91
C LYS A 296 -14.41 4.52 -7.70
N VAL A 297 -15.17 5.50 -7.22
CA VAL A 297 -14.88 6.22 -5.97
C VAL A 297 -15.84 5.70 -4.90
N ILE A 298 -15.30 5.35 -3.75
CA ILE A 298 -16.01 4.78 -2.60
C ILE A 298 -16.09 5.85 -1.51
N ASP A 299 -17.26 6.02 -0.90
CA ASP A 299 -17.48 6.96 0.21
C ASP A 299 -16.81 6.45 1.51
N SER A 300 -15.49 6.56 1.58
CA SER A 300 -14.65 6.11 2.70
C SER A 300 -13.44 7.02 2.89
N GLY A 301 -12.77 6.89 4.04
CA GLY A 301 -11.40 7.33 4.24
C GLY A 301 -10.38 6.41 3.55
N HIS A 302 -9.09 6.62 3.84
CA HIS A 302 -7.96 5.90 3.26
C HIS A 302 -8.08 4.36 3.33
N TRP A 303 -8.67 3.85 4.40
CA TRP A 303 -8.78 2.41 4.70
C TRP A 303 -10.04 1.78 4.12
N LEU A 304 -10.34 2.05 2.82
CA LEU A 304 -11.59 1.62 2.17
C LEU A 304 -11.85 0.12 2.28
N MET A 305 -10.82 -0.74 2.29
CA MET A 305 -10.97 -2.19 2.42
C MET A 305 -11.41 -2.64 3.83
N PHE A 306 -11.38 -1.73 4.82
CA PHE A 306 -11.92 -1.91 6.15
C PHE A 306 -13.28 -1.20 6.30
N ASP A 307 -13.33 0.09 5.92
CA ASP A 307 -14.50 0.95 6.14
C ASP A 307 -15.70 0.54 5.28
N LYS A 308 -15.42 0.02 4.08
CA LYS A 308 -16.41 -0.40 3.07
C LYS A 308 -16.07 -1.78 2.51
N GLU A 309 -15.74 -2.69 3.42
CA GLU A 309 -15.31 -4.07 3.11
C GLU A 309 -16.19 -4.74 2.06
N GLU A 310 -17.51 -4.75 2.27
CA GLU A 310 -18.46 -5.42 1.39
C GLU A 310 -18.46 -4.78 -0.01
N GLU A 311 -18.51 -3.45 -0.09
CA GLU A 311 -18.50 -2.73 -1.37
C GLU A 311 -17.19 -2.97 -2.13
N VAL A 312 -16.04 -2.90 -1.47
CA VAL A 312 -14.72 -3.18 -2.07
C VAL A 312 -14.66 -4.61 -2.58
N ASN A 313 -15.13 -5.58 -1.80
CA ASN A 313 -15.11 -6.99 -2.19
C ASN A 313 -16.00 -7.26 -3.40
N ILE A 314 -17.19 -6.67 -3.47
CA ILE A 314 -18.12 -6.79 -4.60
C ILE A 314 -17.51 -6.19 -5.87
N GLU A 315 -16.91 -5.01 -5.79
CA GLU A 315 -16.27 -4.36 -6.94
C GLU A 315 -15.08 -5.15 -7.47
N LEU A 316 -14.23 -5.63 -6.57
CA LEU A 316 -13.10 -6.50 -6.93
C LEU A 316 -13.62 -7.79 -7.60
N GLU A 317 -14.63 -8.47 -7.03
CA GLU A 317 -15.17 -9.70 -7.59
C GLU A 317 -15.80 -9.48 -8.96
N SER A 318 -16.59 -8.41 -9.11
CA SER A 318 -17.19 -8.03 -10.39
C SER A 318 -16.13 -7.80 -11.47
N TRP A 319 -15.04 -7.13 -11.09
CA TRP A 319 -13.95 -6.89 -12.00
C TRP A 319 -13.16 -8.17 -12.32
N PHE A 320 -12.85 -9.03 -11.35
CA PHE A 320 -12.19 -10.32 -11.59
C PHE A 320 -12.95 -11.21 -12.58
N LYS A 321 -14.30 -11.17 -12.52
CA LYS A 321 -15.16 -11.92 -13.46
C LYS A 321 -15.14 -11.35 -14.89
N SER A 322 -14.67 -10.13 -15.07
CA SER A 322 -14.57 -9.47 -16.37
C SER A 322 -13.20 -9.69 -17.07
N LEU A 323 -12.26 -10.36 -16.38
CA LEU A 323 -10.91 -10.70 -16.87
C LEU A 323 -10.93 -12.09 -17.55
#